data_cfeba4aa4dac135b280571b4301bd4c0
#
_entry.id   cfeba4aa4dac135b280571b4301bd4c0
#
_cell.length_a   1.000
_cell.length_b   1.000
_cell.length_c   1.000
_cell.angle_alpha   90.00
_cell.angle_beta   90.00
_cell.angle_gamma   90.00
#
_symmetry.space_group_name_H-M   'P 1'
#
loop_
_entity.id
_entity.type
_entity.pdbx_description
1 polymer ?
#
loop_
_entity_poly.entity_id
_entity_poly.type
_entity_poly.pdbx_seq_one_letter_code
_entity_poly.pdbx_strand_id
1 'polypeptide(L)'
;ITAKTMITGVNVFDASGKIVGQHQLEHSQILPQAGWVEHDAAEIWKRTEDVIIGALKAARISGSDLKAIGITNQRETTVMWDKKTGAPLSNAIVWQDTRTADFLNSLPKQSQEIITHKSGLAIAPYFSGSKIHWLIKNVPAVSHAIAEGRALVGTIDSWLLWNLSGGPRGGVHYTDVTNASRTLLMNLETLDWDDELLSFFEIPRSILPVIKSSSEIYANTDPAGPLGTSIPIAGIVGDQ
;
A
#
# COMPACT_ATOMS: atom_id res chain seq x y z
N ILE A 1 9.35 -6.95 -6.87
CA ILE A 1 8.00 -7.43 -6.48
C ILE A 1 7.00 -6.45 -7.07
N THR A 2 5.98 -6.95 -7.71
CA THR A 2 4.92 -6.15 -8.37
C THR A 2 3.56 -6.65 -7.90
N ALA A 3 2.71 -5.75 -7.39
CA ALA A 3 1.31 -6.04 -7.10
C ALA A 3 0.40 -5.08 -7.89
N LYS A 4 -0.20 -5.60 -8.95
CA LYS A 4 -1.14 -4.90 -9.84
C LYS A 4 -2.59 -5.25 -9.52
N THR A 5 -3.52 -4.69 -10.28
CA THR A 5 -4.97 -4.80 -10.03
C THR A 5 -5.51 -6.24 -9.93
N MET A 6 -4.92 -7.19 -10.64
CA MET A 6 -5.36 -8.60 -10.63
C MET A 6 -4.19 -9.59 -10.55
N ILE A 7 -2.96 -9.11 -10.47
CA ILE A 7 -1.77 -9.95 -10.58
C ILE A 7 -0.73 -9.51 -9.56
N THR A 8 -0.22 -10.48 -8.80
CA THR A 8 1.01 -10.33 -8.02
C THR A 8 2.12 -11.08 -8.73
N GLY A 9 3.30 -10.47 -8.85
CA GLY A 9 4.41 -11.06 -9.60
C GLY A 9 5.78 -10.66 -9.07
N VAL A 10 6.77 -11.45 -9.40
CA VAL A 10 8.18 -11.20 -9.09
C VAL A 10 9.03 -11.46 -10.33
N ASN A 11 9.90 -10.52 -10.65
CA ASN A 11 10.98 -10.68 -11.61
C ASN A 11 12.32 -10.65 -10.87
N VAL A 12 13.19 -11.58 -11.19
CA VAL A 12 14.59 -11.60 -10.74
C VAL A 12 15.46 -11.16 -11.91
N PHE A 13 16.26 -10.14 -11.66
CA PHE A 13 17.18 -9.57 -12.66
C PHE A 13 18.62 -9.90 -12.29
N ASP A 14 19.47 -10.17 -13.29
CA ASP A 14 20.91 -10.19 -13.12
C ASP A 14 21.52 -8.77 -13.16
N ALA A 15 22.83 -8.68 -12.99
CA ALA A 15 23.55 -7.40 -12.98
C ALA A 15 23.50 -6.64 -14.33
N SER A 16 23.12 -7.29 -15.42
CA SER A 16 22.91 -6.68 -16.74
C SER A 16 21.49 -6.15 -16.94
N GLY A 17 20.59 -6.38 -15.97
CA GLY A 17 19.17 -6.04 -16.07
C GLY A 17 18.33 -7.07 -16.82
N LYS A 18 18.88 -8.26 -17.14
CA LYS A 18 18.13 -9.35 -17.79
C LYS A 18 17.31 -10.12 -16.76
N ILE A 19 16.07 -10.43 -17.10
CA ILE A 19 15.23 -11.32 -16.29
C ILE A 19 15.78 -12.74 -16.35
N VAL A 20 16.15 -13.30 -15.20
CA VAL A 20 16.67 -14.66 -15.04
C VAL A 20 15.69 -15.59 -14.34
N GLY A 21 14.66 -15.05 -13.72
CA GLY A 21 13.55 -15.79 -13.13
C GLY A 21 12.31 -14.92 -13.01
N GLN A 22 11.15 -15.54 -13.18
CA GLN A 22 9.86 -14.84 -13.09
C GLN A 22 8.80 -15.79 -12.58
N HIS A 23 7.90 -15.29 -11.75
CA HIS A 23 6.66 -15.96 -11.39
C HIS A 23 5.55 -14.93 -11.13
N GLN A 24 4.32 -15.29 -11.50
CA GLN A 24 3.15 -14.44 -11.25
C GLN A 24 1.92 -15.29 -10.94
N LEU A 25 1.02 -14.77 -10.14
CA LEU A 25 -0.26 -15.38 -9.77
C LEU A 25 -1.36 -14.33 -9.79
N GLU A 26 -2.54 -14.72 -10.21
CA GLU A 26 -3.74 -13.90 -10.08
C GLU A 26 -4.25 -13.92 -8.64
N HIS A 27 -4.94 -12.84 -8.26
CA HIS A 27 -5.73 -12.76 -7.03
C HIS A 27 -7.15 -12.30 -7.35
N SER A 28 -8.06 -12.63 -6.44
CA SER A 28 -9.49 -12.43 -6.64
C SER A 28 -9.85 -10.94 -6.62
N GLN A 29 -10.73 -10.54 -7.54
CA GLN A 29 -11.44 -9.27 -7.45
C GLN A 29 -12.82 -9.51 -6.85
N ILE A 30 -13.14 -8.77 -5.80
CA ILE A 30 -14.41 -8.87 -5.07
C ILE A 30 -15.27 -7.68 -5.47
N LEU A 31 -16.49 -7.95 -5.92
CA LEU A 31 -17.45 -6.94 -6.38
C LEU A 31 -18.73 -7.02 -5.52
N PRO A 32 -18.74 -6.42 -4.31
CA PRO A 32 -19.86 -6.57 -3.38
C PRO A 32 -21.16 -6.00 -3.90
N GLN A 33 -21.08 -4.89 -4.64
CA GLN A 33 -22.22 -4.25 -5.33
C GLN A 33 -21.72 -3.33 -6.45
N ALA A 34 -22.65 -2.76 -7.23
CA ALA A 34 -22.30 -1.88 -8.34
C ALA A 34 -21.40 -0.71 -7.88
N GLY A 35 -20.28 -0.51 -8.57
CA GLY A 35 -19.30 0.52 -8.29
C GLY A 35 -18.33 0.21 -7.14
N TRP A 36 -18.50 -0.89 -6.43
CA TRP A 36 -17.58 -1.34 -5.37
C TRP A 36 -16.60 -2.37 -5.90
N VAL A 37 -15.33 -2.14 -5.61
CA VAL A 37 -14.24 -3.04 -6.03
C VAL A 37 -13.28 -3.23 -4.86
N GLU A 38 -13.09 -4.48 -4.46
CA GLU A 38 -12.30 -4.85 -3.30
C GLU A 38 -11.33 -5.98 -3.62
N HIS A 39 -10.22 -6.03 -2.87
CA HIS A 39 -9.30 -7.17 -2.84
C HIS A 39 -9.13 -7.67 -1.41
N ASP A 40 -8.91 -8.97 -1.25
CA ASP A 40 -8.42 -9.52 0.02
C ASP A 40 -6.92 -9.24 0.16
N ALA A 41 -6.57 -8.37 1.11
CA ALA A 41 -5.18 -8.02 1.37
C ALA A 41 -4.35 -9.20 1.90
N ALA A 42 -4.97 -10.15 2.59
CA ALA A 42 -4.30 -11.38 3.04
C ALA A 42 -4.00 -12.30 1.84
N GLU A 43 -4.92 -12.40 0.85
CA GLU A 43 -4.63 -13.12 -0.40
C GLU A 43 -3.48 -12.46 -1.16
N ILE A 44 -3.46 -11.12 -1.29
CA ILE A 44 -2.34 -10.41 -1.94
C ILE A 44 -1.01 -10.76 -1.27
N TRP A 45 -0.95 -10.76 0.07
CA TRP A 45 0.24 -11.15 0.80
C TRP A 45 0.61 -12.61 0.52
N LYS A 46 -0.33 -13.53 0.63
CA LYS A 46 -0.09 -14.96 0.35
C LYS A 46 0.42 -15.19 -1.08
N ARG A 47 -0.18 -14.54 -2.08
CA ARG A 47 0.32 -14.58 -3.47
C ARG A 47 1.73 -14.01 -3.57
N THR A 48 2.06 -12.96 -2.81
CA THR A 48 3.41 -12.39 -2.77
C THR A 48 4.43 -13.40 -2.28
N GLU A 49 4.14 -14.13 -1.19
CA GLU A 49 4.99 -15.22 -0.72
C GLU A 49 5.20 -16.30 -1.79
N ASP A 50 4.11 -16.77 -2.41
CA ASP A 50 4.14 -17.83 -3.41
C ASP A 50 4.94 -17.43 -4.66
N VAL A 51 4.79 -16.19 -5.15
CA VAL A 51 5.52 -15.72 -6.33
C VAL A 51 7.00 -15.43 -6.03
N ILE A 52 7.37 -15.04 -4.82
CA ILE A 52 8.77 -14.93 -4.40
C ILE A 52 9.44 -16.31 -4.49
N ILE A 53 8.85 -17.33 -3.87
CA ILE A 53 9.37 -18.69 -3.90
C ILE A 53 9.44 -19.23 -5.33
N GLY A 54 8.39 -18.99 -6.12
CA GLY A 54 8.32 -19.42 -7.53
C GLY A 54 9.39 -18.77 -8.40
N ALA A 55 9.64 -17.46 -8.23
CA ALA A 55 10.64 -16.72 -9.01
C ALA A 55 12.09 -17.15 -8.67
N LEU A 56 12.38 -17.35 -7.37
CA LEU A 56 13.69 -17.89 -6.93
C LEU A 56 13.93 -19.28 -7.53
N LYS A 57 12.95 -20.16 -7.47
CA LYS A 57 13.03 -21.50 -8.09
C LYS A 57 13.26 -21.42 -9.59
N ALA A 58 12.55 -20.54 -10.31
CA ALA A 58 12.71 -20.33 -11.75
C ALA A 58 14.12 -19.81 -12.09
N ALA A 59 14.66 -18.91 -11.27
CA ALA A 59 16.02 -18.40 -11.41
C ALA A 59 17.11 -19.40 -10.93
N ARG A 60 16.74 -20.47 -10.24
CA ARG A 60 17.65 -21.45 -9.61
C ARG A 60 18.64 -20.82 -8.61
N ILE A 61 18.14 -19.89 -7.81
CA ILE A 61 18.88 -19.19 -6.77
C ILE A 61 18.14 -19.27 -5.43
N SER A 62 18.82 -18.87 -4.36
CA SER A 62 18.26 -18.66 -3.02
C SER A 62 18.11 -17.17 -2.73
N GLY A 63 17.42 -16.82 -1.65
CA GLY A 63 17.32 -15.44 -1.20
C GLY A 63 18.68 -14.79 -0.93
N SER A 64 19.68 -15.56 -0.43
CA SER A 64 21.02 -15.04 -0.12
C SER A 64 21.83 -14.58 -1.36
N ASP A 65 21.40 -14.96 -2.56
CA ASP A 65 22.03 -14.52 -3.82
C ASP A 65 21.55 -13.13 -4.25
N LEU A 66 20.41 -12.66 -3.70
CA LEU A 66 19.84 -11.35 -4.02
C LEU A 66 20.62 -10.23 -3.33
N LYS A 67 20.76 -9.09 -4.00
CA LYS A 67 21.46 -7.91 -3.48
C LYS A 67 20.48 -6.87 -2.89
N ALA A 68 19.30 -6.76 -3.46
CA ALA A 68 18.25 -5.83 -3.04
C ALA A 68 16.89 -6.24 -3.59
N ILE A 69 15.84 -5.65 -3.02
CA ILE A 69 14.46 -5.77 -3.48
C ILE A 69 13.91 -4.40 -3.80
N GLY A 70 13.19 -4.30 -4.91
CA GLY A 70 12.30 -3.19 -5.24
C GLY A 70 10.83 -3.63 -5.20
N ILE A 71 9.95 -2.73 -4.78
CA ILE A 71 8.50 -2.92 -4.76
C ILE A 71 7.87 -1.93 -5.73
N THR A 72 6.93 -2.42 -6.54
CA THR A 72 6.03 -1.57 -7.33
C THR A 72 4.61 -2.09 -7.20
N ASN A 73 3.62 -1.21 -7.29
CA ASN A 73 2.24 -1.56 -6.98
C ASN A 73 1.23 -0.70 -7.73
N GLN A 74 0.01 -1.24 -7.87
CA GLN A 74 -1.15 -0.40 -8.15
C GLN A 74 -1.28 0.65 -7.06
N ARG A 75 -1.28 1.93 -7.45
CA ARG A 75 -1.42 3.03 -6.49
C ARG A 75 -2.86 3.13 -5.99
N GLU A 76 -3.11 3.98 -5.01
CA GLU A 76 -4.42 4.39 -4.46
C GLU A 76 -5.22 3.27 -3.78
N THR A 77 -4.97 1.99 -4.06
CA THR A 77 -5.64 0.87 -3.38
C THR A 77 -5.29 0.88 -1.90
N THR A 78 -6.32 1.00 -1.06
CA THR A 78 -6.19 1.30 0.36
C THR A 78 -6.37 0.05 1.21
N VAL A 79 -5.39 -0.23 2.07
CA VAL A 79 -5.41 -1.32 3.05
C VAL A 79 -5.37 -0.76 4.46
N MET A 80 -6.19 -1.29 5.36
CA MET A 80 -6.09 -1.03 6.81
C MET A 80 -5.89 -2.34 7.57
N TRP A 81 -4.94 -2.36 8.50
CA TRP A 81 -4.63 -3.56 9.26
C TRP A 81 -4.30 -3.26 10.72
N ASP A 82 -4.36 -4.29 11.53
CA ASP A 82 -3.99 -4.26 12.94
C ASP A 82 -2.50 -4.58 13.11
N LYS A 83 -1.72 -3.61 13.60
CA LYS A 83 -0.27 -3.80 13.79
C LYS A 83 0.10 -4.87 14.81
N LYS A 84 -0.82 -5.22 15.72
CA LYS A 84 -0.56 -6.22 16.77
C LYS A 84 -0.76 -7.64 16.26
N THR A 85 -1.80 -7.84 15.44
CA THR A 85 -2.15 -9.19 14.93
C THR A 85 -1.66 -9.43 13.51
N GLY A 86 -1.45 -8.39 12.73
CA GLY A 86 -1.16 -8.46 11.30
C GLY A 86 -2.39 -8.69 10.43
N ALA A 87 -3.57 -8.78 11.02
CA ALA A 87 -4.79 -9.05 10.26
C ALA A 87 -5.31 -7.78 9.56
N PRO A 88 -5.70 -7.85 8.28
CA PRO A 88 -6.50 -6.80 7.67
C PRO A 88 -7.80 -6.55 8.44
N LEU A 89 -8.17 -5.29 8.62
CA LEU A 89 -9.39 -4.89 9.33
C LEU A 89 -10.63 -4.90 8.40
N SER A 90 -10.39 -4.93 7.10
CA SER A 90 -11.39 -5.06 6.03
C SER A 90 -10.70 -5.51 4.74
N ASN A 91 -11.49 -5.80 3.70
CA ASN A 91 -10.93 -5.87 2.36
C ASN A 91 -10.30 -4.53 1.95
N ALA A 92 -9.27 -4.58 1.11
CA ALA A 92 -8.67 -3.40 0.50
C ALA A 92 -9.66 -2.77 -0.49
N ILE A 93 -9.85 -1.45 -0.41
CA ILE A 93 -10.67 -0.72 -1.39
C ILE A 93 -9.79 -0.34 -2.58
N VAL A 94 -10.14 -0.88 -3.76
CA VAL A 94 -9.35 -0.74 -4.98
C VAL A 94 -9.48 0.66 -5.58
N TRP A 95 -8.49 1.10 -6.34
CA TRP A 95 -8.48 2.41 -7.02
C TRP A 95 -9.69 2.66 -7.93
N GLN A 96 -10.27 1.61 -8.51
CA GLN A 96 -11.46 1.65 -9.39
C GLN A 96 -12.79 1.88 -8.63
N ASP A 97 -12.78 1.76 -7.30
CA ASP A 97 -13.97 1.85 -6.46
C ASP A 97 -14.52 3.28 -6.44
N THR A 98 -15.84 3.40 -6.55
CA THR A 98 -16.53 4.68 -6.63
C THR A 98 -17.42 4.99 -5.43
N ARG A 99 -17.42 4.14 -4.37
CA ARG A 99 -18.29 4.27 -3.18
C ARG A 99 -18.19 5.61 -2.45
N THR A 100 -17.09 6.33 -2.63
CA THR A 100 -16.81 7.59 -1.94
C THR A 100 -17.21 8.83 -2.74
N ALA A 101 -17.81 8.67 -3.92
CA ALA A 101 -18.16 9.79 -4.80
C ALA A 101 -19.09 10.80 -4.13
N ASP A 102 -20.14 10.33 -3.43
CA ASP A 102 -21.13 11.22 -2.79
C ASP A 102 -20.49 12.03 -1.66
N PHE A 103 -19.61 11.44 -0.86
CA PHE A 103 -18.85 12.16 0.15
C PHE A 103 -18.01 13.27 -0.47
N LEU A 104 -17.25 12.98 -1.51
CA LEU A 104 -16.41 13.97 -2.18
C LEU A 104 -17.23 15.10 -2.81
N ASN A 105 -18.38 14.78 -3.41
CA ASN A 105 -19.31 15.77 -3.96
C ASN A 105 -19.95 16.64 -2.88
N SER A 106 -20.08 16.16 -1.65
CA SER A 106 -20.63 16.90 -0.51
C SER A 106 -19.65 17.88 0.14
N LEU A 107 -18.35 17.77 -0.18
CA LEU A 107 -17.34 18.69 0.36
C LEU A 107 -17.61 20.14 -0.11
N PRO A 108 -17.48 21.14 0.78
CA PRO A 108 -17.59 22.54 0.38
C PRO A 108 -16.62 22.89 -0.74
N LYS A 109 -17.05 23.74 -1.69
CA LYS A 109 -16.22 24.12 -2.84
C LYS A 109 -14.85 24.68 -2.43
N GLN A 110 -14.82 25.48 -1.36
CA GLN A 110 -13.57 26.03 -0.80
C GLN A 110 -12.63 24.90 -0.36
N SER A 111 -13.15 23.86 0.31
CA SER A 111 -12.34 22.69 0.71
C SER A 111 -11.79 21.93 -0.48
N GLN A 112 -12.60 21.76 -1.54
CA GLN A 112 -12.16 21.13 -2.79
C GLN A 112 -11.02 21.93 -3.46
N GLU A 113 -11.10 23.26 -3.48
CA GLU A 113 -10.07 24.14 -4.01
C GLU A 113 -8.76 24.03 -3.21
N ILE A 114 -8.85 24.00 -1.88
CA ILE A 114 -7.67 23.82 -1.00
C ILE A 114 -7.02 22.44 -1.23
N ILE A 115 -7.82 21.37 -1.28
CA ILE A 115 -7.31 20.03 -1.54
C ILE A 115 -6.59 19.98 -2.89
N THR A 116 -7.22 20.51 -3.94
CA THR A 116 -6.62 20.55 -5.28
C THR A 116 -5.32 21.35 -5.31
N HIS A 117 -5.29 22.51 -4.66
CA HIS A 117 -4.09 23.35 -4.60
C HIS A 117 -2.92 22.66 -3.91
N LYS A 118 -3.16 22.08 -2.72
CA LYS A 118 -2.12 21.45 -1.91
C LYS A 118 -1.65 20.11 -2.46
N SER A 119 -2.57 19.28 -2.96
CA SER A 119 -2.25 17.94 -3.45
C SER A 119 -1.90 17.90 -4.94
N GLY A 120 -2.23 18.94 -5.71
CA GLY A 120 -2.10 18.95 -7.16
C GLY A 120 -3.08 18.04 -7.90
N LEU A 121 -4.10 17.51 -7.22
CA LEU A 121 -5.02 16.50 -7.75
C LEU A 121 -6.45 17.05 -7.85
N ALA A 122 -7.15 16.68 -8.91
CA ALA A 122 -8.59 16.89 -8.98
C ALA A 122 -9.32 16.01 -7.95
N ILE A 123 -10.49 16.47 -7.46
CA ILE A 123 -11.31 15.69 -6.53
C ILE A 123 -11.93 14.50 -7.28
N ALA A 124 -11.59 13.29 -6.85
CA ALA A 124 -12.13 12.06 -7.43
C ALA A 124 -12.09 10.88 -6.42
N PRO A 125 -13.01 9.93 -6.49
CA PRO A 125 -13.04 8.73 -5.64
C PRO A 125 -11.87 7.77 -5.89
N TYR A 126 -11.13 8.02 -6.92
CA TYR A 126 -9.92 7.31 -7.32
C TYR A 126 -8.86 7.26 -6.20
N PHE A 127 -8.67 8.36 -5.47
CA PHE A 127 -7.60 8.57 -4.51
C PHE A 127 -7.88 8.00 -3.11
N SER A 128 -6.83 7.68 -2.35
CA SER A 128 -6.93 6.91 -1.10
C SER A 128 -7.64 7.65 0.03
N GLY A 129 -7.51 8.98 0.15
CA GLY A 129 -8.01 9.73 1.31
C GLY A 129 -9.50 9.52 1.58
N SER A 130 -10.34 9.58 0.53
CA SER A 130 -11.78 9.33 0.69
C SER A 130 -12.11 7.90 1.08
N LYS A 131 -11.31 6.91 0.63
CA LYS A 131 -11.48 5.49 1.00
C LYS A 131 -11.12 5.25 2.46
N ILE A 132 -10.04 5.91 2.96
CA ILE A 132 -9.65 5.86 4.37
C ILE A 132 -10.77 6.45 5.23
N HIS A 133 -11.28 7.64 4.88
CA HIS A 133 -12.43 8.25 5.54
C HIS A 133 -13.63 7.28 5.60
N TRP A 134 -13.97 6.67 4.46
CA TRP A 134 -15.08 5.73 4.40
C TRP A 134 -14.88 4.52 5.32
N LEU A 135 -13.68 3.94 5.34
CA LEU A 135 -13.34 2.81 6.22
C LEU A 135 -13.48 3.18 7.69
N ILE A 136 -13.01 4.36 8.10
CA ILE A 136 -13.13 4.86 9.47
C ILE A 136 -14.60 5.00 9.90
N LYS A 137 -15.46 5.49 8.99
CA LYS A 137 -16.87 5.74 9.28
C LYS A 137 -17.75 4.48 9.24
N ASN A 138 -17.42 3.53 8.38
CA ASN A 138 -18.34 2.44 8.05
C ASN A 138 -17.88 1.04 8.53
N VAL A 139 -16.63 0.90 8.99
CA VAL A 139 -16.09 -0.38 9.45
C VAL A 139 -15.79 -0.30 10.96
N PRO A 140 -16.64 -0.86 11.84
CA PRO A 140 -16.46 -0.79 13.29
C PRO A 140 -15.10 -1.32 13.79
N ALA A 141 -14.57 -2.36 13.14
CA ALA A 141 -13.25 -2.91 13.47
C ALA A 141 -12.12 -1.86 13.26
N VAL A 142 -12.25 -1.01 12.24
CA VAL A 142 -11.30 0.06 11.95
C VAL A 142 -11.35 1.14 13.03
N SER A 143 -12.52 1.69 13.32
CA SER A 143 -12.68 2.75 14.33
C SER A 143 -12.24 2.27 15.73
N HIS A 144 -12.54 1.02 16.08
CA HIS A 144 -12.10 0.40 17.33
C HIS A 144 -10.57 0.25 17.39
N ALA A 145 -9.95 -0.27 16.32
CA ALA A 145 -8.49 -0.41 16.26
C ALA A 145 -7.76 0.95 16.30
N ILE A 146 -8.35 2.00 15.73
CA ILE A 146 -7.82 3.38 15.83
C ILE A 146 -7.88 3.86 17.28
N ALA A 147 -9.03 3.70 17.95
CA ALA A 147 -9.20 4.12 19.35
C ALA A 147 -8.20 3.42 20.29
N GLU A 148 -7.82 2.20 20.00
CA GLU A 148 -6.82 1.43 20.75
C GLU A 148 -5.37 1.66 20.26
N GLY A 149 -5.15 2.54 19.29
CA GLY A 149 -3.82 2.83 18.74
C GLY A 149 -3.17 1.65 18.01
N ARG A 150 -3.98 0.72 17.48
CA ARG A 150 -3.51 -0.50 16.78
C ARG A 150 -3.63 -0.45 15.26
N ALA A 151 -4.46 0.45 14.72
CA ALA A 151 -4.66 0.55 13.28
C ALA A 151 -3.43 1.13 12.58
N LEU A 152 -3.09 0.55 11.43
CA LEU A 152 -2.22 1.13 10.41
C LEU A 152 -2.99 1.19 9.10
N VAL A 153 -2.65 2.16 8.26
CA VAL A 153 -3.20 2.31 6.91
C VAL A 153 -2.07 2.54 5.91
N GLY A 154 -2.27 2.10 4.70
CA GLY A 154 -1.36 2.39 3.59
C GLY A 154 -1.92 1.95 2.25
N THR A 155 -1.17 2.20 1.23
CA THR A 155 -1.33 1.59 -0.09
C THR A 155 -0.64 0.23 -0.12
N ILE A 156 -0.75 -0.49 -1.23
CA ILE A 156 -0.24 -1.87 -1.33
C ILE A 156 1.26 -1.96 -1.05
N ASP A 157 2.05 -0.95 -1.42
CA ASP A 157 3.48 -0.88 -1.10
C ASP A 157 3.74 -0.96 0.41
N SER A 158 3.03 -0.16 1.21
CA SER A 158 3.15 -0.15 2.67
C SER A 158 2.77 -1.50 3.28
N TRP A 159 1.71 -2.12 2.77
CA TRP A 159 1.27 -3.45 3.19
C TRP A 159 2.32 -4.53 2.90
N LEU A 160 2.90 -4.52 1.69
CA LEU A 160 3.95 -5.47 1.31
C LEU A 160 5.24 -5.23 2.09
N LEU A 161 5.67 -3.97 2.22
CA LEU A 161 6.86 -3.59 2.98
C LEU A 161 6.76 -4.03 4.43
N TRP A 162 5.61 -3.74 5.08
CA TRP A 162 5.36 -4.10 6.47
C TRP A 162 5.46 -5.62 6.68
N ASN A 163 4.83 -6.41 5.83
CA ASN A 163 4.89 -7.87 5.91
C ASN A 163 6.29 -8.41 5.63
N LEU A 164 6.97 -7.93 4.58
CA LEU A 164 8.32 -8.36 4.22
C LEU A 164 9.35 -8.06 5.31
N SER A 165 9.16 -6.96 6.04
CA SER A 165 10.08 -6.54 7.10
C SER A 165 9.79 -7.12 8.48
N GLY A 166 8.77 -8.01 8.60
CA GLY A 166 8.49 -8.75 9.82
C GLY A 166 7.05 -8.66 10.35
N GLY A 167 6.23 -7.80 9.78
CA GLY A 167 4.84 -7.67 10.20
C GLY A 167 4.71 -7.35 11.70
N PRO A 168 3.92 -8.14 12.47
CA PRO A 168 3.75 -7.91 13.91
C PRO A 168 5.05 -8.05 14.72
N ARG A 169 6.10 -8.62 14.15
CA ARG A 169 7.41 -8.82 14.81
C ARG A 169 8.37 -7.65 14.64
N GLY A 170 7.90 -6.50 14.16
CA GLY A 170 8.72 -5.30 14.00
C GLY A 170 8.77 -4.76 12.58
N GLY A 171 7.77 -5.07 11.77
CA GLY A 171 7.62 -4.53 10.42
C GLY A 171 7.59 -3.00 10.42
N VAL A 172 8.26 -2.39 9.44
CA VAL A 172 8.29 -0.93 9.27
C VAL A 172 7.06 -0.44 8.52
N HIS A 173 6.58 0.75 8.88
CA HIS A 173 5.41 1.36 8.30
C HIS A 173 5.81 2.61 7.51
N TYR A 174 6.21 2.42 6.26
CA TYR A 174 6.65 3.47 5.34
C TYR A 174 5.91 3.37 4.00
N THR A 175 5.91 4.47 3.26
CA THR A 175 5.50 4.58 1.86
C THR A 175 6.48 5.48 1.13
N ASP A 176 6.38 5.56 -0.20
CA ASP A 176 7.18 6.49 -0.98
C ASP A 176 6.36 7.70 -1.46
N VAL A 177 7.06 8.73 -1.94
CA VAL A 177 6.43 9.96 -2.46
C VAL A 177 5.49 9.71 -3.63
N THR A 178 5.74 8.70 -4.48
CA THR A 178 4.90 8.42 -5.66
C THR A 178 3.56 7.77 -5.30
N ASN A 179 3.51 6.98 -4.22
CA ASN A 179 2.28 6.46 -3.64
C ASN A 179 1.57 7.52 -2.79
N ALA A 180 2.28 8.21 -1.90
CA ALA A 180 1.72 9.25 -1.05
C ALA A 180 1.09 10.39 -1.84
N SER A 181 1.69 10.81 -2.97
CA SER A 181 1.15 11.85 -3.84
C SER A 181 -0.22 11.52 -4.45
N ARG A 182 -0.66 10.25 -4.37
CA ARG A 182 -1.94 9.80 -4.94
C ARG A 182 -3.04 9.59 -3.89
N THR A 183 -2.91 10.24 -2.74
CA THR A 183 -3.83 10.03 -1.61
C THR A 183 -4.82 11.18 -1.37
N LEU A 184 -4.61 12.37 -1.93
CA LEU A 184 -5.24 13.65 -1.55
C LEU A 184 -4.83 14.14 -0.14
N LEU A 185 -3.80 13.56 0.47
CA LEU A 185 -3.40 13.84 1.85
C LEU A 185 -1.97 14.41 1.95
N MET A 186 -1.16 14.25 0.89
CA MET A 186 0.21 14.76 0.84
C MET A 186 0.22 16.16 0.23
N ASN A 187 0.95 17.07 0.87
CA ASN A 187 1.24 18.40 0.33
C ASN A 187 2.45 18.34 -0.61
N LEU A 188 2.31 18.83 -1.84
CA LEU A 188 3.36 18.79 -2.86
C LEU A 188 4.56 19.68 -2.56
N GLU A 189 4.41 20.72 -1.74
CA GLU A 189 5.52 21.62 -1.37
C GLU A 189 6.40 21.02 -0.28
N THR A 190 5.77 20.36 0.71
CA THR A 190 6.49 19.79 1.86
C THR A 190 6.85 18.32 1.67
N LEU A 191 6.21 17.62 0.73
CA LEU A 191 6.29 16.18 0.51
C LEU A 191 5.98 15.36 1.77
N ASP A 192 5.10 15.89 2.62
CA ASP A 192 4.62 15.23 3.85
C ASP A 192 3.10 15.31 3.95
N TRP A 193 2.51 14.55 4.86
CA TRP A 193 1.09 14.60 5.18
C TRP A 193 0.71 16.00 5.64
N ASP A 194 -0.36 16.56 5.10
CA ASP A 194 -0.84 17.90 5.42
C ASP A 194 -2.00 17.82 6.43
N ASP A 195 -1.84 18.46 7.60
CA ASP A 195 -2.83 18.36 8.66
C ASP A 195 -4.20 18.98 8.30
N GLU A 196 -4.23 19.99 7.40
CA GLU A 196 -5.49 20.54 6.92
C GLU A 196 -6.18 19.54 5.97
N LEU A 197 -5.42 18.89 5.08
CA LEU A 197 -5.97 17.82 4.23
C LEU A 197 -6.46 16.65 5.07
N LEU A 198 -5.71 16.22 6.07
CA LEU A 198 -6.14 15.18 7.01
C LEU A 198 -7.44 15.55 7.74
N SER A 199 -7.60 16.81 8.11
CA SER A 199 -8.81 17.33 8.76
C SER A 199 -10.06 17.21 7.88
N PHE A 200 -9.97 17.51 6.56
CA PHE A 200 -11.09 17.38 5.65
C PHE A 200 -11.61 15.94 5.53
N PHE A 201 -10.71 14.97 5.64
CA PHE A 201 -11.03 13.54 5.58
C PHE A 201 -11.19 12.89 6.97
N GLU A 202 -11.04 13.65 8.05
CA GLU A 202 -11.11 13.17 9.44
C GLU A 202 -10.17 11.97 9.71
N ILE A 203 -8.95 12.04 9.17
CA ILE A 203 -7.94 10.98 9.26
C ILE A 203 -6.90 11.35 10.32
N PRO A 204 -6.73 10.56 11.38
CA PRO A 204 -5.65 10.79 12.34
C PRO A 204 -4.28 10.48 11.72
N ARG A 205 -3.34 11.44 11.81
CA ARG A 205 -1.97 11.26 11.29
C ARG A 205 -1.27 10.00 11.85
N SER A 206 -1.61 9.58 13.06
CA SER A 206 -0.97 8.46 13.75
C SER A 206 -1.14 7.09 13.07
N ILE A 207 -2.10 6.95 12.16
CA ILE A 207 -2.32 5.69 11.42
C ILE A 207 -1.58 5.66 10.08
N LEU A 208 -1.02 6.78 9.62
CA LEU A 208 -0.37 6.93 8.33
C LEU A 208 1.10 6.50 8.36
N PRO A 209 1.63 5.96 7.25
CA PRO A 209 3.05 5.61 7.12
C PRO A 209 3.93 6.88 7.08
N VAL A 210 5.20 6.74 7.40
CA VAL A 210 6.19 7.79 7.13
C VAL A 210 6.49 7.79 5.62
N ILE A 211 6.47 8.97 5.01
CA ILE A 211 6.80 9.16 3.59
C ILE A 211 8.33 9.20 3.43
N LYS A 212 8.84 8.45 2.47
CA LYS A 212 10.26 8.33 2.16
C LYS A 212 10.55 8.57 0.68
N SER A 213 11.83 8.71 0.34
CA SER A 213 12.28 8.76 -1.06
C SER A 213 12.01 7.42 -1.75
N SER A 214 11.68 7.43 -3.05
CA SER A 214 11.46 6.19 -3.82
C SER A 214 12.71 5.31 -3.93
N SER A 215 13.90 5.89 -3.70
CA SER A 215 15.19 5.20 -3.79
C SER A 215 15.99 5.42 -2.50
N GLU A 216 15.74 4.58 -1.52
CA GLU A 216 16.52 4.48 -0.27
C GLU A 216 16.32 3.10 0.36
N ILE A 217 17.14 2.74 1.34
CA ILE A 217 16.94 1.51 2.11
C ILE A 217 15.82 1.73 3.12
N TYR A 218 14.67 1.11 2.89
CA TYR A 218 13.49 1.20 3.77
C TYR A 218 13.65 0.32 5.01
N ALA A 219 14.10 -0.91 4.81
CA ALA A 219 14.33 -1.94 5.83
C ALA A 219 15.09 -3.10 5.21
N ASN A 220 15.37 -4.10 6.04
CA ASN A 220 15.72 -5.44 5.56
C ASN A 220 14.52 -6.38 5.68
N THR A 221 14.48 -7.41 4.85
CA THR A 221 13.50 -8.49 4.97
C THR A 221 13.71 -9.30 6.26
N ASP A 222 12.61 -9.78 6.83
CA ASP A 222 12.64 -10.71 7.95
C ASP A 222 13.19 -12.08 7.46
N PRO A 223 14.26 -12.61 8.09
CA PRO A 223 14.79 -13.94 7.77
C PRO A 223 13.78 -15.08 7.95
N ALA A 224 12.75 -14.90 8.79
CA ALA A 224 11.66 -15.87 8.95
C ALA A 224 10.58 -15.75 7.84
N GLY A 225 10.72 -14.79 6.92
CA GLY A 225 9.82 -14.59 5.80
C GLY A 225 10.19 -15.44 4.57
N PRO A 226 9.50 -15.21 3.43
CA PRO A 226 9.57 -16.06 2.23
C PRO A 226 10.95 -16.10 1.56
N LEU A 227 11.83 -15.16 1.86
CA LEU A 227 13.19 -15.11 1.32
C LEU A 227 14.20 -15.91 2.15
N GLY A 228 13.89 -16.26 3.41
CA GLY A 228 14.74 -17.04 4.30
C GLY A 228 16.03 -16.32 4.72
N THR A 229 16.18 -15.03 4.44
CA THR A 229 17.38 -14.24 4.73
C THR A 229 17.07 -12.75 4.80
N SER A 230 18.02 -11.97 5.34
CA SER A 230 17.91 -10.51 5.46
C SER A 230 18.48 -9.84 4.22
N ILE A 231 17.63 -9.14 3.45
CA ILE A 231 17.97 -8.47 2.20
C ILE A 231 17.44 -7.03 2.24
N PRO A 232 18.22 -6.03 1.80
CA PRO A 232 17.73 -4.66 1.73
C PRO A 232 16.50 -4.51 0.80
N ILE A 233 15.45 -3.87 1.29
CA ILE A 233 14.36 -3.34 0.47
C ILE A 233 14.75 -1.90 0.13
N ALA A 234 15.23 -1.66 -1.09
CA ALA A 234 15.97 -0.47 -1.45
C ALA A 234 15.24 0.46 -2.45
N GLY A 235 14.01 0.14 -2.79
CA GLY A 235 13.21 1.00 -3.67
C GLY A 235 11.73 0.65 -3.60
N ILE A 236 10.91 1.70 -3.60
CA ILE A 236 9.46 1.62 -3.74
C ILE A 236 9.03 2.67 -4.74
N VAL A 237 8.18 2.30 -5.70
CA VAL A 237 7.64 3.23 -6.70
C VAL A 237 6.29 2.75 -7.20
N GLY A 238 5.36 3.65 -7.42
CA GLY A 238 4.08 3.35 -8.07
C GLY A 238 4.29 2.85 -9.51
N ASP A 239 3.30 2.12 -10.03
CA ASP A 239 3.38 1.44 -11.34
C ASP A 239 3.11 2.35 -12.56
N GLN A 240 2.90 3.66 -12.36
CA GLN A 240 2.66 4.66 -13.41
C GLN A 240 3.47 5.93 -13.18
#